data_3114b8264b4c020e81cb25839afc4a7f
#
_entry.id   3114b8264b4c020e81cb25839afc4a7f
#
_cell.length_a   1.000
_cell.length_b   1.000
_cell.length_c   1.000
_cell.angle_alpha   90.00
_cell.angle_beta   90.00
_cell.angle_gamma   90.00
#
_symmetry.space_group_name_H-M   'P 1'
#
loop_
_entity.id
_entity.type
_entity.pdbx_description
1 polymer ?
#
loop_
_entity_poly.entity_id
_entity_poly.type
_entity_poly.pdbx_seq_one_letter_code
_entity_poly.pdbx_strand_id
1 'polypeptide(L)'
;MYKRQWKQRTVGIGVVDPEKARNLGFTGPMLRGSGVAWDLRKKQPYEVYSKIDFDIPIGTNGDCYDRYLVRIEEMRQSNKIIKQCVDWLKKNDGEYISSSSKIAPPQKIDAKENMEALIHHFKYYTEGYCLPKGHIYTSVEHPKGEFGVTLISDGANKPYRLKIRAPGFPHLAALNEMVKGHMISDVVAVIGTQDIVFGEIDR
;
A
#
# COMPACT_ATOMS: atom_id res chain seq x y z
N MET A 1 27.82 17.87 3.77
CA MET A 1 27.96 17.88 5.23
C MET A 1 27.04 16.89 5.94
N TYR A 2 25.76 16.84 5.60
CA TYR A 2 24.79 15.94 6.25
C TYR A 2 24.96 14.44 5.98
N LYS A 3 25.60 14.02 4.88
CA LYS A 3 25.76 12.61 4.52
C LYS A 3 26.49 11.76 5.57
N ARG A 4 27.51 12.32 6.25
CA ARG A 4 28.28 11.60 7.29
C ARG A 4 27.44 11.34 8.53
N GLN A 5 26.75 12.37 9.03
CA GLN A 5 25.87 12.26 10.20
C GLN A 5 24.70 11.30 9.95
N TRP A 6 24.08 11.40 8.77
CA TRP A 6 23.02 10.49 8.37
C TRP A 6 23.46 9.03 8.37
N LYS A 7 24.61 8.74 7.75
CA LYS A 7 25.18 7.39 7.78
C LYS A 7 25.49 6.90 9.19
N GLN A 8 26.09 7.75 10.03
CA GLN A 8 26.40 7.39 11.42
C GLN A 8 25.15 7.06 12.25
N ARG A 9 23.99 7.61 11.89
CA ARG A 9 22.72 7.41 12.60
C ARG A 9 21.83 6.35 11.99
N THR A 10 22.23 5.70 10.90
CA THR A 10 21.36 4.75 10.17
C THR A 10 22.08 3.46 9.78
N VAL A 11 23.39 3.50 9.53
CA VAL A 11 24.15 2.29 9.16
C VAL A 11 24.35 1.40 10.37
N GLY A 12 24.03 0.13 10.23
CA GLY A 12 24.15 -0.87 11.29
C GLY A 12 23.11 -0.74 12.42
N ILE A 13 22.11 0.13 12.28
CA ILE A 13 21.06 0.34 13.28
C ILE A 13 19.77 -0.37 12.84
N GLY A 14 19.16 -1.12 13.76
CA GLY A 14 17.92 -1.87 13.52
C GLY A 14 18.09 -2.94 12.45
N VAL A 15 19.18 -3.67 12.48
CA VAL A 15 19.48 -4.74 11.51
C VAL A 15 18.53 -5.90 11.70
N VAL A 16 17.91 -6.35 10.60
CA VAL A 16 17.05 -7.52 10.57
C VAL A 16 17.45 -8.38 9.38
N ASP A 17 17.83 -9.62 9.65
CA ASP A 17 18.17 -10.58 8.60
C ASP A 17 16.92 -11.07 7.84
N PRO A 18 17.08 -11.68 6.65
CA PRO A 18 15.96 -12.09 5.80
C PRO A 18 15.01 -13.11 6.45
N GLU A 19 15.51 -14.03 7.24
CA GLU A 19 14.71 -15.07 7.89
C GLU A 19 13.87 -14.45 9.01
N LYS A 20 14.53 -13.66 9.87
CA LYS A 20 13.86 -12.93 10.95
C LYS A 20 12.81 -11.96 10.41
N ALA A 21 13.10 -11.26 9.30
CA ALA A 21 12.15 -10.35 8.65
C ALA A 21 10.86 -11.07 8.20
N ARG A 22 10.97 -12.29 7.65
CA ARG A 22 9.81 -13.11 7.29
C ARG A 22 9.03 -13.57 8.53
N ASN A 23 9.72 -14.04 9.56
CA ASN A 23 9.10 -14.51 10.81
C ASN A 23 8.37 -13.39 11.55
N LEU A 24 8.86 -12.15 11.47
CA LEU A 24 8.21 -10.96 12.03
C LEU A 24 7.05 -10.42 11.16
N GLY A 25 6.80 -11.02 9.99
CA GLY A 25 5.74 -10.62 9.09
C GLY A 25 6.00 -9.31 8.34
N PHE A 26 7.26 -8.96 8.13
CA PHE A 26 7.63 -7.77 7.37
C PHE A 26 7.19 -7.88 5.91
N THR A 27 6.79 -6.75 5.34
CA THR A 27 6.41 -6.60 3.94
C THR A 27 6.93 -5.26 3.41
N GLY A 28 6.90 -5.08 2.08
CA GLY A 28 7.32 -3.84 1.45
C GLY A 28 8.79 -3.49 1.67
N PRO A 29 9.11 -2.20 1.84
CA PRO A 29 10.48 -1.73 2.04
C PRO A 29 11.19 -2.34 3.24
N MET A 30 10.45 -2.71 4.29
CA MET A 30 11.00 -3.37 5.47
C MET A 30 11.58 -4.74 5.12
N LEU A 31 10.87 -5.52 4.30
CA LEU A 31 11.32 -6.84 3.84
C LEU A 31 12.37 -6.72 2.75
N ARG A 32 12.18 -5.81 1.78
CA ARG A 32 13.14 -5.58 0.70
C ARG A 32 14.47 -5.03 1.19
N GLY A 33 14.46 -4.20 2.23
CA GLY A 33 15.68 -3.74 2.90
C GLY A 33 16.52 -4.87 3.48
N SER A 34 15.90 -5.96 3.90
CA SER A 34 16.56 -7.18 4.40
C SER A 34 16.97 -8.16 3.27
N GLY A 35 16.92 -7.75 2.00
CA GLY A 35 17.42 -8.57 0.88
C GLY A 35 16.40 -9.51 0.24
N VAL A 36 15.12 -9.43 0.57
CA VAL A 36 14.07 -10.29 0.02
C VAL A 36 13.34 -9.57 -1.12
N ALA A 37 13.42 -10.12 -2.33
CA ALA A 37 12.78 -9.60 -3.53
C ALA A 37 11.28 -9.96 -3.56
N TRP A 38 10.50 -9.37 -2.67
CA TRP A 38 9.06 -9.56 -2.62
C TRP A 38 8.33 -8.25 -2.92
N ASP A 39 7.50 -8.27 -3.96
CA ASP A 39 6.62 -7.17 -4.37
C ASP A 39 5.40 -7.76 -5.07
N LEU A 40 4.20 -7.45 -4.56
CA LEU A 40 2.95 -7.97 -5.09
C LEU A 40 2.70 -7.53 -6.53
N ARG A 41 3.15 -6.36 -6.93
CA ARG A 41 3.00 -5.83 -8.29
C ARG A 41 3.70 -6.69 -9.34
N LYS A 42 4.73 -7.46 -8.95
CA LYS A 42 5.47 -8.39 -9.83
C LYS A 42 5.14 -9.86 -9.57
N LYS A 43 4.88 -10.24 -8.31
CA LYS A 43 4.62 -11.65 -7.93
C LYS A 43 3.16 -12.06 -8.16
N GLN A 44 2.23 -11.16 -7.93
CA GLN A 44 0.79 -11.32 -8.16
C GLN A 44 0.25 -10.05 -8.83
N PRO A 45 0.59 -9.82 -10.10
CA PRO A 45 0.22 -8.60 -10.79
C PRO A 45 -1.29 -8.36 -10.77
N TYR A 46 -1.67 -7.16 -10.44
CA TYR A 46 -3.04 -6.67 -10.47
C TYR A 46 -3.10 -5.40 -11.33
N GLU A 47 -4.30 -5.03 -11.76
CA GLU A 47 -4.54 -3.90 -12.65
C GLU A 47 -3.64 -3.96 -13.90
N VAL A 48 -2.89 -2.91 -14.16
CA VAL A 48 -2.02 -2.78 -15.34
C VAL A 48 -0.55 -3.12 -15.07
N TYR A 49 -0.20 -3.53 -13.86
CA TYR A 49 1.22 -3.75 -13.49
C TYR A 49 1.93 -4.80 -14.32
N SER A 50 1.21 -5.77 -14.89
CA SER A 50 1.79 -6.75 -15.82
C SER A 50 2.32 -6.13 -17.12
N LYS A 51 1.86 -4.92 -17.48
CA LYS A 51 2.22 -4.21 -18.72
C LYS A 51 3.23 -3.09 -18.49
N ILE A 52 3.58 -2.80 -17.23
CA ILE A 52 4.46 -1.70 -16.86
C ILE A 52 5.85 -2.23 -16.54
N ASP A 53 6.88 -1.55 -17.07
CA ASP A 53 8.28 -1.84 -16.80
C ASP A 53 8.79 -1.00 -15.63
N PHE A 54 9.20 -1.68 -14.55
CA PHE A 54 9.86 -1.10 -13.38
C PHE A 54 10.70 -2.16 -12.66
N ASP A 55 11.67 -1.71 -11.87
CA ASP A 55 12.55 -2.57 -11.09
C ASP A 55 12.14 -2.58 -9.62
N ILE A 56 12.46 -3.68 -8.92
CA ILE A 56 12.25 -3.83 -7.48
C ILE A 56 13.58 -3.57 -6.77
N PRO A 57 13.73 -2.47 -6.03
CA PRO A 57 14.95 -2.21 -5.29
C PRO A 57 15.06 -3.14 -4.07
N ILE A 58 16.27 -3.65 -3.82
CA ILE A 58 16.57 -4.60 -2.77
C ILE A 58 17.78 -4.11 -2.00
N GLY A 59 17.70 -4.13 -0.67
CA GLY A 59 18.84 -3.88 0.22
C GLY A 59 19.69 -5.13 0.44
N THR A 60 20.77 -4.98 1.18
CA THR A 60 21.73 -6.05 1.46
C THR A 60 21.99 -6.25 2.96
N ASN A 61 22.03 -5.15 3.72
CA ASN A 61 22.42 -5.18 5.14
C ASN A 61 21.23 -5.28 6.11
N GLY A 62 20.03 -5.02 5.65
CA GLY A 62 18.83 -5.05 6.50
C GLY A 62 18.77 -3.98 7.58
N ASP A 63 19.50 -2.89 7.44
CA ASP A 63 19.56 -1.77 8.39
C ASP A 63 18.66 -0.59 7.99
N CYS A 64 18.61 0.44 8.84
CA CYS A 64 17.85 1.66 8.56
C CYS A 64 18.35 2.38 7.30
N TYR A 65 19.65 2.33 7.00
CA TYR A 65 20.22 2.98 5.84
C TYR A 65 19.78 2.31 4.53
N ASP A 66 19.81 0.98 4.47
CA ASP A 66 19.34 0.23 3.30
C ASP A 66 17.85 0.45 3.05
N ARG A 67 17.02 0.47 4.09
CA ARG A 67 15.59 0.78 3.95
C ARG A 67 15.36 2.19 3.43
N TYR A 68 16.16 3.14 3.85
CA TYR A 68 16.14 4.50 3.30
C TYR A 68 16.50 4.51 1.81
N LEU A 69 17.56 3.82 1.40
CA LEU A 69 17.97 3.73 -0.01
C LEU A 69 16.90 3.03 -0.87
N VAL A 70 16.32 1.95 -0.37
CA VAL A 70 15.20 1.25 -1.03
C VAL A 70 14.04 2.21 -1.28
N ARG A 71 13.61 3.00 -0.29
CA ARG A 71 12.51 3.98 -0.46
C ARG A 71 12.84 5.08 -1.46
N ILE A 72 14.06 5.58 -1.49
CA ILE A 72 14.49 6.57 -2.48
C ILE A 72 14.40 5.98 -3.89
N GLU A 73 14.85 4.75 -4.07
CA GLU A 73 14.79 4.10 -5.37
C GLU A 73 13.34 3.76 -5.77
N GLU A 74 12.51 3.35 -4.84
CA GLU A 74 11.07 3.14 -5.09
C GLU A 74 10.37 4.42 -5.57
N MET A 75 10.72 5.58 -5.04
CA MET A 75 10.20 6.86 -5.55
C MET A 75 10.61 7.11 -7.01
N ARG A 76 11.85 6.75 -7.40
CA ARG A 76 12.30 6.85 -8.79
C ARG A 76 11.54 5.89 -9.70
N GLN A 77 11.35 4.65 -9.25
CA GLN A 77 10.56 3.66 -9.99
C GLN A 77 9.09 4.07 -10.11
N SER A 78 8.51 4.68 -9.08
CA SER A 78 7.14 5.23 -9.13
C SER A 78 7.02 6.34 -10.17
N ASN A 79 8.00 7.23 -10.27
CA ASN A 79 8.04 8.25 -11.34
C ASN A 79 8.14 7.61 -12.74
N LYS A 80 8.92 6.52 -12.89
CA LYS A 80 9.00 5.76 -14.16
C LYS A 80 7.63 5.16 -14.53
N ILE A 81 6.90 4.61 -13.54
CA ILE A 81 5.54 4.08 -13.73
C ILE A 81 4.58 5.19 -14.16
N ILE A 82 4.54 6.31 -13.44
CA ILE A 82 3.67 7.45 -13.75
C ILE A 82 3.92 7.94 -15.18
N LYS A 83 5.16 8.07 -15.59
CA LYS A 83 5.51 8.49 -16.95
C LYS A 83 4.93 7.53 -18.01
N GLN A 84 5.08 6.22 -17.82
CA GLN A 84 4.53 5.22 -18.74
C GLN A 84 3.00 5.30 -18.81
N CYS A 85 2.32 5.46 -17.68
CA CYS A 85 0.86 5.62 -17.64
C CYS A 85 0.41 6.89 -18.37
N VAL A 86 1.07 8.02 -18.14
CA VAL A 86 0.74 9.30 -18.81
C VAL A 86 0.99 9.21 -20.32
N ASP A 87 2.10 8.60 -20.73
CA ASP A 87 2.43 8.44 -22.16
C ASP A 87 1.44 7.50 -22.88
N TRP A 88 0.91 6.51 -22.16
CA TRP A 88 -0.15 5.64 -22.67
C TRP A 88 -1.48 6.38 -22.78
N LEU A 89 -1.90 7.11 -21.74
CA LEU A 89 -3.16 7.87 -21.70
C LEU A 89 -3.21 8.95 -22.80
N LYS A 90 -2.07 9.58 -23.13
CA LYS A 90 -2.01 10.55 -24.24
C LYS A 90 -2.28 9.94 -25.62
N LYS A 91 -2.10 8.65 -25.78
CA LYS A 91 -2.25 7.94 -27.05
C LYS A 91 -3.55 7.15 -27.16
N ASN A 92 -4.23 6.94 -26.05
CA ASN A 92 -5.41 6.09 -25.98
C ASN A 92 -6.53 6.83 -25.26
N ASP A 93 -7.53 7.23 -26.02
CA ASP A 93 -8.79 7.74 -25.45
C ASP A 93 -9.64 6.57 -24.98
N GLY A 94 -10.44 6.79 -23.95
CA GLY A 94 -11.33 5.78 -23.39
C GLY A 94 -12.37 6.38 -22.46
N GLU A 95 -13.41 5.62 -22.19
CA GLU A 95 -14.41 6.00 -21.21
C GLU A 95 -13.81 5.95 -19.79
N TYR A 96 -14.10 6.97 -18.99
CA TYR A 96 -13.62 7.11 -17.61
C TYR A 96 -14.68 6.75 -16.56
N ILE A 97 -15.92 6.44 -17.01
CA ILE A 97 -17.04 6.04 -16.16
C ILE A 97 -17.47 4.63 -16.56
N SER A 98 -17.81 3.81 -15.57
CA SER A 98 -18.37 2.48 -15.80
C SER A 98 -19.73 2.58 -16.50
N SER A 99 -19.97 1.74 -17.50
CA SER A 99 -21.26 1.61 -18.16
C SER A 99 -22.37 0.99 -17.28
N SER A 100 -22.00 0.41 -16.13
CA SER A 100 -22.96 -0.17 -15.20
C SER A 100 -23.66 0.89 -14.38
N SER A 101 -24.93 1.12 -14.64
CA SER A 101 -25.78 2.07 -13.90
C SER A 101 -25.92 1.74 -12.40
N LYS A 102 -25.62 0.50 -11.99
CA LYS A 102 -25.71 0.08 -10.56
C LYS A 102 -24.54 0.60 -9.73
N ILE A 103 -23.37 0.79 -10.34
CA ILE A 103 -22.13 1.16 -9.63
C ILE A 103 -21.57 2.51 -10.08
N ALA A 104 -22.17 3.15 -11.07
CA ALA A 104 -21.80 4.48 -11.53
C ALA A 104 -22.89 5.50 -11.15
N PRO A 105 -22.52 6.67 -10.62
CA PRO A 105 -23.49 7.75 -10.42
C PRO A 105 -24.02 8.26 -11.76
N PRO A 106 -25.26 8.72 -11.82
CA PRO A 106 -25.83 9.35 -13.03
C PRO A 106 -25.07 10.64 -13.36
N GLN A 107 -25.09 11.03 -14.63
CA GLN A 107 -24.51 12.31 -15.04
C GLN A 107 -25.23 13.48 -14.35
N LYS A 108 -24.49 14.54 -14.09
CA LYS A 108 -25.02 15.71 -13.37
C LYS A 108 -26.19 16.38 -14.10
N ILE A 109 -26.20 16.36 -15.44
CA ILE A 109 -27.29 16.91 -16.26
C ILE A 109 -28.53 16.04 -16.08
N ASP A 110 -28.40 14.73 -16.23
CA ASP A 110 -29.53 13.81 -16.08
C ASP A 110 -30.15 13.89 -14.68
N ALA A 111 -29.33 14.00 -13.63
CA ALA A 111 -29.82 14.16 -12.26
C ALA A 111 -30.60 15.47 -12.02
N LYS A 112 -30.47 16.47 -12.91
CA LYS A 112 -31.24 17.74 -12.83
C LYS A 112 -32.54 17.69 -13.61
N GLU A 113 -32.58 16.93 -14.70
CA GLU A 113 -33.69 16.93 -15.67
C GLU A 113 -34.59 15.70 -15.55
N ASN A 114 -34.06 14.62 -14.99
CA ASN A 114 -34.76 13.33 -14.86
C ASN A 114 -34.94 12.94 -13.39
N MET A 115 -36.18 12.74 -12.96
CA MET A 115 -36.53 12.35 -11.59
C MET A 115 -35.93 10.98 -11.20
N GLU A 116 -35.91 10.02 -12.11
CA GLU A 116 -35.32 8.70 -11.84
C GLU A 116 -33.81 8.79 -11.60
N ALA A 117 -33.12 9.61 -12.39
CA ALA A 117 -31.69 9.85 -12.21
C ALA A 117 -31.41 10.56 -10.88
N LEU A 118 -32.25 11.50 -10.49
CA LEU A 118 -32.15 12.18 -9.19
C LEU A 118 -32.33 11.19 -8.02
N ILE A 119 -33.34 10.31 -8.09
CA ILE A 119 -33.60 9.27 -7.07
C ILE A 119 -32.42 8.29 -7.03
N HIS A 120 -31.90 7.87 -8.20
CA HIS A 120 -30.74 6.99 -8.28
C HIS A 120 -29.50 7.65 -7.64
N HIS A 121 -29.23 8.92 -7.95
CA HIS A 121 -28.15 9.69 -7.33
C HIS A 121 -28.29 9.74 -5.81
N PHE A 122 -29.49 10.08 -5.31
CA PHE A 122 -29.76 10.12 -3.87
C PHE A 122 -29.52 8.76 -3.19
N LYS A 123 -30.07 7.70 -3.75
CA LYS A 123 -29.91 6.35 -3.21
C LYS A 123 -28.48 5.85 -3.27
N TYR A 124 -27.77 6.15 -4.33
CA TYR A 124 -26.37 5.75 -4.49
C TYR A 124 -25.49 6.32 -3.37
N TYR A 125 -25.68 7.57 -2.99
CA TYR A 125 -24.89 8.22 -1.95
C TYR A 125 -25.40 8.00 -0.52
N THR A 126 -26.67 7.64 -0.32
CA THR A 126 -27.24 7.38 1.01
C THR A 126 -27.23 5.91 1.39
N GLU A 127 -27.64 5.04 0.49
CA GLU A 127 -27.73 3.59 0.72
C GLU A 127 -26.54 2.81 0.15
N GLY A 128 -25.97 3.29 -0.97
CA GLY A 128 -25.00 2.53 -1.75
C GLY A 128 -25.66 1.40 -2.55
N TYR A 129 -24.85 0.45 -2.99
CA TYR A 129 -25.31 -0.71 -3.74
C TYR A 129 -25.08 -2.02 -2.96
N CYS A 130 -25.94 -3.01 -3.20
CA CYS A 130 -25.81 -4.33 -2.58
C CYS A 130 -24.78 -5.19 -3.34
N LEU A 131 -23.88 -5.80 -2.59
CA LEU A 131 -22.93 -6.77 -3.13
C LEU A 131 -23.51 -8.19 -3.03
N PRO A 132 -23.20 -9.08 -3.98
CA PRO A 132 -23.58 -10.50 -3.85
C PRO A 132 -22.96 -11.12 -2.60
N LYS A 133 -23.60 -12.13 -2.04
CA LYS A 133 -23.07 -12.88 -0.91
C LYS A 133 -21.75 -13.53 -1.29
N GLY A 134 -20.76 -13.40 -0.44
CA GLY A 134 -19.45 -13.98 -0.69
C GLY A 134 -18.38 -13.56 0.30
N HIS A 135 -17.22 -14.19 0.17
CA HIS A 135 -16.01 -13.90 0.92
C HIS A 135 -14.88 -13.68 -0.07
N ILE A 136 -14.18 -12.57 0.08
CA ILE A 136 -13.02 -12.22 -0.74
C ILE A 136 -11.89 -11.68 0.13
N TYR A 137 -10.66 -12.05 -0.22
CA TYR A 137 -9.44 -11.38 0.23
C TYR A 137 -8.72 -10.79 -0.96
N THR A 138 -8.32 -9.54 -0.83
CA THR A 138 -7.50 -8.86 -1.85
C THR A 138 -6.40 -8.08 -1.17
N SER A 139 -5.22 -8.02 -1.79
CA SER A 139 -4.09 -7.26 -1.27
C SER A 139 -3.44 -6.45 -2.38
N VAL A 140 -2.88 -5.31 -1.99
CA VAL A 140 -2.14 -4.41 -2.87
C VAL A 140 -0.81 -4.05 -2.24
N GLU A 141 0.17 -3.72 -3.07
CA GLU A 141 1.44 -3.19 -2.60
C GLU A 141 1.28 -1.71 -2.24
N HIS A 142 1.22 -1.43 -0.96
CA HIS A 142 1.20 -0.09 -0.40
C HIS A 142 2.64 0.39 -0.16
N PRO A 143 2.96 1.71 -0.15
CA PRO A 143 4.31 2.22 0.10
C PRO A 143 4.95 1.73 1.40
N LYS A 144 4.15 1.39 2.41
CA LYS A 144 4.63 0.82 3.70
C LYS A 144 4.78 -0.69 3.65
N GLY A 145 4.10 -1.38 2.74
CA GLY A 145 4.10 -2.82 2.61
C GLY A 145 2.76 -3.36 2.10
N GLU A 146 2.50 -4.63 2.31
CA GLU A 146 1.25 -5.26 1.88
C GLU A 146 0.05 -4.75 2.68
N PHE A 147 -0.89 -4.13 1.99
CA PHE A 147 -2.20 -3.74 2.52
C PHE A 147 -3.26 -4.73 2.00
N GLY A 148 -3.89 -5.45 2.91
CA GLY A 148 -4.86 -6.48 2.57
C GLY A 148 -6.23 -6.21 3.19
N VAL A 149 -7.29 -6.54 2.45
CA VAL A 149 -8.67 -6.41 2.89
C VAL A 149 -9.38 -7.74 2.72
N THR A 150 -9.93 -8.23 3.83
CA THR A 150 -10.88 -9.35 3.82
C THR A 150 -12.28 -8.80 3.97
N LEU A 151 -13.15 -9.11 3.02
CA LEU A 151 -14.54 -8.66 3.00
C LEU A 151 -15.47 -9.87 2.97
N ILE A 152 -16.46 -9.87 3.87
CA ILE A 152 -17.58 -10.83 3.86
C ILE A 152 -18.86 -10.05 3.63
N SER A 153 -19.58 -10.40 2.56
CA SER A 153 -20.89 -9.84 2.23
C SER A 153 -22.00 -10.87 2.47
N ASP A 154 -23.07 -10.44 3.07
CA ASP A 154 -24.32 -11.21 3.25
C ASP A 154 -25.39 -10.85 2.20
N GLY A 155 -25.08 -9.98 1.25
CA GLY A 155 -25.99 -9.47 0.23
C GLY A 155 -26.56 -8.09 0.54
N ALA A 156 -26.22 -7.50 1.67
CA ALA A 156 -26.62 -6.14 2.04
C ALA A 156 -25.69 -5.08 1.42
N ASN A 157 -26.04 -3.81 1.62
CA ASN A 157 -25.25 -2.66 1.22
C ASN A 157 -24.08 -2.35 2.19
N LYS A 158 -24.04 -3.03 3.32
CA LYS A 158 -22.96 -2.94 4.32
C LYS A 158 -22.27 -4.29 4.43
N PRO A 159 -20.94 -4.32 4.61
CA PRO A 159 -20.25 -5.57 4.81
C PRO A 159 -20.70 -6.24 6.12
N TYR A 160 -20.95 -7.55 6.09
CA TYR A 160 -21.16 -8.34 7.29
C TYR A 160 -19.91 -8.35 8.18
N ARG A 161 -18.73 -8.46 7.56
CA ARG A 161 -17.45 -8.37 8.24
C ARG A 161 -16.40 -7.78 7.32
N LEU A 162 -15.61 -6.85 7.86
CA LEU A 162 -14.44 -6.29 7.23
C LEU A 162 -13.22 -6.50 8.14
N LYS A 163 -12.14 -7.04 7.60
CA LYS A 163 -10.85 -7.12 8.27
C LYS A 163 -9.78 -6.49 7.39
N ILE A 164 -9.07 -5.53 7.93
CA ILE A 164 -7.97 -4.83 7.26
C ILE A 164 -6.66 -5.34 7.83
N ARG A 165 -5.76 -5.83 6.97
CA ARG A 165 -4.37 -6.11 7.29
C ARG A 165 -3.56 -4.86 6.94
N ALA A 166 -3.14 -4.15 7.96
CA ALA A 166 -2.26 -3.00 7.81
C ALA A 166 -0.80 -3.44 7.96
N PRO A 167 0.14 -2.99 7.12
CA PRO A 167 1.54 -3.38 7.21
C PRO A 167 2.24 -2.83 8.46
N GLY A 168 1.81 -1.68 8.98
CA GLY A 168 2.39 -1.06 10.17
C GLY A 168 2.23 -1.87 11.46
N PHE A 169 1.16 -2.64 11.58
CA PHE A 169 0.90 -3.44 12.78
C PHE A 169 1.99 -4.48 13.07
N PRO A 170 2.37 -5.40 12.15
CA PRO A 170 3.48 -6.30 12.36
C PRO A 170 4.84 -5.57 12.43
N HIS A 171 5.02 -4.47 11.69
CA HIS A 171 6.25 -3.69 11.77
C HIS A 171 6.47 -3.12 13.18
N LEU A 172 5.44 -2.55 13.80
CA LEU A 172 5.54 -2.01 15.16
C LEU A 172 5.77 -3.13 16.19
N ALA A 173 5.16 -4.29 16.03
CA ALA A 173 5.39 -5.43 16.93
C ALA A 173 6.86 -5.85 16.98
N ALA A 174 7.61 -5.63 15.91
CA ALA A 174 9.04 -5.93 15.81
C ALA A 174 9.95 -4.87 16.46
N LEU A 175 9.42 -3.74 16.93
CA LEU A 175 10.21 -2.64 17.48
C LEU A 175 11.17 -3.10 18.56
N ASN A 176 10.69 -3.88 19.52
CA ASN A 176 11.50 -4.39 20.64
C ASN A 176 12.73 -5.18 20.16
N GLU A 177 12.58 -6.00 19.14
CA GLU A 177 13.67 -6.78 18.56
C GLU A 177 14.68 -5.91 17.79
N MET A 178 14.20 -4.85 17.14
CA MET A 178 15.04 -3.97 16.34
C MET A 178 15.85 -2.97 17.18
N VAL A 179 15.38 -2.61 18.37
CA VAL A 179 16.05 -1.63 19.25
C VAL A 179 16.95 -2.30 20.28
N LYS A 180 16.86 -3.60 20.46
CA LYS A 180 17.62 -4.34 21.45
C LYS A 180 19.13 -4.24 21.19
N GLY A 181 19.87 -3.75 22.17
CA GLY A 181 21.32 -3.54 22.06
C GLY A 181 21.74 -2.21 21.43
N HIS A 182 20.79 -1.35 21.07
CA HIS A 182 21.04 0.00 20.56
C HIS A 182 20.83 1.07 21.63
N MET A 183 21.26 2.31 21.34
CA MET A 183 21.05 3.45 22.23
C MET A 183 19.58 3.91 22.18
N ILE A 184 19.10 4.55 23.24
CA ILE A 184 17.75 5.14 23.29
C ILE A 184 17.54 6.14 22.13
N SER A 185 18.58 6.88 21.75
CA SER A 185 18.53 7.80 20.60
C SER A 185 18.32 7.10 19.25
N ASP A 186 18.64 5.81 19.14
CA ASP A 186 18.47 5.04 17.91
C ASP A 186 17.02 4.54 17.76
N VAL A 187 16.24 4.49 18.85
CA VAL A 187 14.81 4.15 18.82
C VAL A 187 14.06 5.07 17.86
N VAL A 188 14.40 6.36 17.84
CA VAL A 188 13.79 7.34 16.94
C VAL A 188 14.07 6.98 15.47
N ALA A 189 15.31 6.59 15.16
CA ALA A 189 15.67 6.16 13.80
C ALA A 189 14.95 4.86 13.40
N VAL A 190 14.79 3.92 14.34
CA VAL A 190 14.07 2.66 14.11
C VAL A 190 12.58 2.91 13.88
N ILE A 191 11.92 3.74 14.70
CA ILE A 191 10.51 4.11 14.48
C ILE A 191 10.34 4.81 13.12
N GLY A 192 11.23 5.74 12.78
CA GLY A 192 11.22 6.43 11.50
C GLY A 192 11.40 5.48 10.31
N THR A 193 12.26 4.46 10.44
CA THR A 193 12.47 3.47 9.37
C THR A 193 11.29 2.51 9.22
N GLN A 194 10.54 2.23 10.29
CA GLN A 194 9.31 1.42 10.23
C GLN A 194 8.14 2.15 9.55
N ASP A 195 8.25 3.48 9.40
CA ASP A 195 7.22 4.33 8.79
C ASP A 195 5.84 4.17 9.45
N ILE A 196 5.82 4.25 10.78
CA ILE A 196 4.62 4.01 11.58
C ILE A 196 3.66 5.20 11.49
N VAL A 197 2.39 4.90 11.25
CA VAL A 197 1.26 5.82 11.42
C VAL A 197 0.30 5.19 12.44
N PHE A 198 0.14 5.82 13.60
CA PHE A 198 -0.61 5.22 14.70
C PHE A 198 -2.11 5.04 14.39
N GLY A 199 -2.71 5.88 13.54
CA GLY A 199 -4.08 5.67 13.09
C GLY A 199 -4.29 4.40 12.26
N GLU A 200 -3.24 3.84 11.66
CA GLU A 200 -3.24 2.54 10.98
C GLU A 200 -3.21 1.38 12.00
N ILE A 201 -2.63 1.58 13.16
CA ILE A 201 -2.38 0.55 14.17
C ILE A 201 -3.48 0.54 15.22
N ASP A 202 -3.88 1.71 15.67
CA ASP A 202 -4.90 1.93 16.70
C ASP A 202 -6.28 2.12 16.04
N ARG A 203 -6.94 1.02 15.70
CA ARG A 203 -8.20 0.94 14.94
C ARG A 203 -9.39 0.67 15.83
#